data_def8a66cc9edebc261a6aa670804d041
#
_entry.id   def8a66cc9edebc261a6aa670804d041
#
_cell.length_a   1.000
_cell.length_b   1.000
_cell.length_c   1.000
_cell.angle_alpha   90.00
_cell.angle_beta   90.00
_cell.angle_gamma   90.00
#
_symmetry.space_group_name_H-M   'P 1'
#
loop_
_entity.id
_entity.type
_entity.pdbx_description
1 polymer ?
#
loop_
_entity_poly.entity_id
_entity_poly.type
_entity_poly.pdbx_seq_one_letter_code
_entity_poly.pdbx_strand_id
1 'polypeptide(L)'
;MLAMALAAGGAAAEKPLSDLLFATPHLAQVAPGEQVRYSHRRVSDPALNIGPDIDEAIALRVAEGLGGREVTVTLDADGRPRDLDPFRGVPGNPLLMVFLEDTVRAVNRATGGSPFYLRNRMRDALRDQLTEAPSGDSGTVLTMQPFDHDANRAKLGAFADMRVRFEVAPDAPGMLVAMSAEAGTAYSEEIRLVTSR
;
A
#
# COMPACT_ATOMS: atom_id res chain seq x y z
N MET A 1 58.89 2.83 -12.73
CA MET A 1 57.93 2.83 -11.63
C MET A 1 56.55 3.14 -12.17
N LEU A 2 55.71 2.10 -12.27
CA LEU A 2 54.35 2.23 -12.79
C LEU A 2 53.42 2.31 -11.58
N ALA A 3 52.80 3.46 -11.38
CA ALA A 3 51.83 3.65 -10.28
C ALA A 3 50.46 3.16 -10.75
N MET A 4 49.98 2.07 -10.16
CA MET A 4 48.67 1.49 -10.39
C MET A 4 47.65 2.20 -9.48
N ALA A 5 46.85 3.09 -10.05
CA ALA A 5 45.76 3.74 -9.31
C ALA A 5 44.60 2.74 -9.12
N LEU A 6 44.39 2.27 -7.89
CA LEU A 6 43.18 1.55 -7.51
C LEU A 6 42.01 2.58 -7.48
N ALA A 7 41.14 2.49 -8.47
CA ALA A 7 39.83 3.14 -8.40
C ALA A 7 38.95 2.37 -7.41
N ALA A 8 38.74 2.87 -6.20
CA ALA A 8 37.74 2.38 -5.29
C ALA A 8 36.35 2.81 -5.83
N GLY A 9 35.73 1.93 -6.59
CA GLY A 9 34.33 2.08 -6.96
C GLY A 9 33.48 1.90 -5.70
N GLY A 10 33.04 3.00 -5.09
CA GLY A 10 32.02 2.98 -4.05
C GLY A 10 30.72 2.48 -4.63
N ALA A 11 30.29 1.25 -4.29
CA ALA A 11 28.95 0.77 -4.55
C ALA A 11 27.99 1.72 -3.81
N ALA A 12 27.23 2.52 -4.55
CA ALA A 12 26.11 3.25 -3.97
C ALA A 12 25.18 2.22 -3.35
N ALA A 13 24.90 2.33 -2.06
CA ALA A 13 23.95 1.44 -1.40
C ALA A 13 22.61 1.55 -2.13
N GLU A 14 22.14 0.43 -2.63
CA GLU A 14 20.84 0.35 -3.33
C GLU A 14 19.74 0.77 -2.34
N LYS A 15 18.87 1.70 -2.76
CA LYS A 15 17.81 2.19 -1.90
C LYS A 15 16.82 1.05 -1.62
N PRO A 16 16.33 0.93 -0.36
CA PRO A 16 15.32 -0.06 -0.04
C PRO A 16 14.09 0.08 -0.95
N LEU A 17 13.53 -1.04 -1.42
CA LEU A 17 12.32 -1.03 -2.25
C LEU A 17 11.13 -0.35 -1.54
N SER A 18 11.08 -0.41 -0.21
CA SER A 18 10.09 0.31 0.59
C SER A 18 10.15 1.83 0.42
N ASP A 19 11.30 2.40 0.02
CA ASP A 19 11.41 3.84 -0.23
C ASP A 19 10.56 4.27 -1.41
N LEU A 20 10.36 3.39 -2.40
CA LEU A 20 9.46 3.65 -3.52
C LEU A 20 8.02 3.86 -3.05
N LEU A 21 7.60 3.20 -1.97
CA LEU A 21 6.25 3.31 -1.41
C LEU A 21 6.12 4.48 -0.42
N PHE A 22 7.10 4.70 0.44
CA PHE A 22 6.93 5.56 1.61
C PHE A 22 7.82 6.82 1.62
N ALA A 23 8.94 6.83 0.91
CA ALA A 23 9.85 7.98 0.85
C ALA A 23 9.69 8.82 -0.43
N THR A 24 9.14 8.24 -1.49
CA THR A 24 8.89 8.94 -2.76
C THR A 24 7.69 9.88 -2.62
N PRO A 25 7.77 11.15 -3.10
CA PRO A 25 6.69 12.11 -2.96
C PRO A 25 5.59 11.88 -4.00
N HIS A 26 4.75 10.87 -3.79
CA HIS A 26 3.75 10.36 -4.73
C HIS A 26 2.76 11.42 -5.23
N LEU A 27 2.39 12.36 -4.37
CA LEU A 27 1.41 13.39 -4.70
C LEU A 27 2.03 14.73 -5.13
N ALA A 28 3.35 14.78 -5.36
CA ALA A 28 4.04 16.04 -5.68
C ALA A 28 3.50 16.73 -6.94
N GLN A 29 3.04 15.96 -7.92
CA GLN A 29 2.49 16.46 -9.19
C GLN A 29 0.99 16.79 -9.14
N VAL A 30 0.30 16.45 -8.06
CA VAL A 30 -1.13 16.74 -7.88
C VAL A 30 -1.25 18.16 -7.33
N ALA A 31 -1.89 19.07 -8.08
CA ALA A 31 -2.03 20.46 -7.66
C ALA A 31 -3.00 20.61 -6.46
N PRO A 32 -2.82 21.64 -5.61
CA PRO A 32 -3.79 21.95 -4.56
C PRO A 32 -5.20 22.16 -5.14
N GLY A 33 -6.19 21.51 -4.55
CA GLY A 33 -7.58 21.49 -5.03
C GLY A 33 -7.92 20.36 -5.99
N GLU A 34 -6.91 19.71 -6.59
CA GLU A 34 -7.13 18.54 -7.43
C GLU A 34 -7.46 17.28 -6.58
N GLN A 35 -8.11 16.34 -7.25
CA GLN A 35 -8.48 15.06 -6.67
C GLN A 35 -7.89 13.90 -7.47
N VAL A 36 -7.36 12.91 -6.76
CA VAL A 36 -7.04 11.59 -7.32
C VAL A 36 -8.09 10.61 -6.83
N ARG A 37 -8.68 9.84 -7.74
CA ARG A 37 -9.79 8.92 -7.44
C ARG A 37 -9.38 7.48 -7.58
N TYR A 38 -9.89 6.65 -6.67
CA TYR A 38 -9.69 5.21 -6.65
C TYR A 38 -11.02 4.49 -6.47
N SER A 39 -11.11 3.26 -6.94
CA SER A 39 -12.12 2.29 -6.52
C SER A 39 -11.54 1.43 -5.41
N HIS A 40 -12.35 1.05 -4.43
CA HIS A 40 -12.00 0.08 -3.39
C HIS A 40 -13.00 -1.05 -3.38
N ARG A 41 -12.54 -2.25 -3.54
CA ARG A 41 -13.35 -3.46 -3.49
C ARG A 41 -12.72 -4.48 -2.55
N ARG A 42 -13.54 -5.06 -1.66
CA ARG A 42 -13.15 -6.20 -0.83
C ARG A 42 -14.26 -7.24 -0.86
N VAL A 43 -13.88 -8.49 -1.09
CA VAL A 43 -14.75 -9.66 -1.04
C VAL A 43 -14.13 -10.68 -0.11
N SER A 44 -14.94 -11.31 0.74
CA SER A 44 -14.46 -12.32 1.66
C SER A 44 -15.46 -13.47 1.82
N ASP A 45 -14.93 -14.67 2.09
CA ASP A 45 -15.76 -15.79 2.53
C ASP A 45 -16.49 -15.39 3.83
N PRO A 46 -17.82 -15.49 3.88
CA PRO A 46 -18.61 -15.19 5.08
C PRO A 46 -18.13 -15.93 6.33
N ALA A 47 -17.56 -17.13 6.17
CA ALA A 47 -17.01 -17.91 7.27
C ALA A 47 -15.84 -17.23 7.99
N LEU A 48 -15.14 -16.29 7.35
CA LEU A 48 -14.06 -15.51 7.96
C LEU A 48 -14.57 -14.43 8.95
N ASN A 49 -15.86 -14.10 8.90
CA ASN A 49 -16.50 -13.11 9.78
C ASN A 49 -15.78 -11.74 9.83
N ILE A 50 -15.25 -11.30 8.70
CA ILE A 50 -14.49 -10.03 8.58
C ILE A 50 -15.43 -8.82 8.57
N GLY A 51 -16.68 -9.02 8.17
CA GLY A 51 -17.71 -7.99 7.94
C GLY A 51 -18.20 -8.04 6.50
N PRO A 52 -19.06 -7.10 6.10
CA PRO A 52 -19.63 -7.07 4.76
C PRO A 52 -18.53 -6.82 3.70
N ASP A 53 -18.83 -7.23 2.47
CA ASP A 53 -18.03 -6.83 1.32
C ASP A 53 -17.99 -5.30 1.20
N ILE A 54 -16.93 -4.77 0.61
CA ILE A 54 -16.76 -3.35 0.34
C ILE A 54 -16.82 -3.14 -1.17
N ASP A 55 -17.55 -2.11 -1.58
CA ASP A 55 -17.53 -1.54 -2.92
C ASP A 55 -17.76 -0.03 -2.77
N GLU A 56 -16.67 0.73 -2.74
CA GLU A 56 -16.73 2.17 -2.48
C GLU A 56 -15.75 2.94 -3.37
N ALA A 57 -16.06 4.22 -3.58
CA ALA A 57 -15.13 5.16 -4.20
C ALA A 57 -14.24 5.81 -3.12
N ILE A 58 -12.99 6.06 -3.48
CA ILE A 58 -12.06 6.82 -2.64
C ILE A 58 -11.60 8.05 -3.41
N ALA A 59 -11.60 9.21 -2.76
CA ALA A 59 -11.02 10.43 -3.29
C ALA A 59 -9.92 10.95 -2.37
N LEU A 60 -8.76 11.27 -2.93
CA LEU A 60 -7.70 12.01 -2.26
C LEU A 60 -7.75 13.45 -2.74
N ARG A 61 -7.88 14.39 -1.83
CA ARG A 61 -7.79 15.82 -2.10
C ARG A 61 -6.54 16.40 -1.46
N VAL A 62 -5.74 17.07 -2.27
CA VAL A 62 -4.54 17.78 -1.81
C VAL A 62 -4.91 19.23 -1.51
N ALA A 63 -4.47 19.76 -0.38
CA ALA A 63 -4.63 21.15 0.03
C ALA A 63 -3.32 21.70 0.63
N GLU A 64 -3.15 23.02 0.57
CA GLU A 64 -2.09 23.72 1.31
C GLU A 64 -2.65 24.14 2.67
N GLY A 65 -2.02 23.66 3.75
CA GLY A 65 -2.37 24.01 5.14
C GLY A 65 -1.29 24.87 5.79
N LEU A 66 -1.56 25.35 7.01
CA LEU A 66 -0.61 26.17 7.79
C LEU A 66 0.72 25.45 8.11
N GLY A 67 0.70 24.12 8.10
CA GLY A 67 1.89 23.26 8.35
C GLY A 67 2.47 22.62 7.09
N GLY A 68 2.12 23.11 5.89
CA GLY A 68 2.50 22.53 4.61
C GLY A 68 1.36 21.74 3.97
N ARG A 69 1.70 20.81 3.09
CA ARG A 69 0.76 20.02 2.32
C ARG A 69 -0.04 19.05 3.18
N GLU A 70 -1.36 19.08 3.02
CA GLU A 70 -2.32 18.18 3.67
C GLU A 70 -3.05 17.35 2.63
N VAL A 71 -3.36 16.10 2.95
CA VAL A 71 -4.15 15.20 2.09
C VAL A 71 -5.33 14.67 2.88
N THR A 72 -6.54 14.97 2.40
CA THR A 72 -7.79 14.39 2.92
C THR A 72 -8.15 13.17 2.07
N VAL A 73 -8.45 12.07 2.72
CA VAL A 73 -8.97 10.84 2.13
C VAL A 73 -10.45 10.77 2.44
N THR A 74 -11.29 10.77 1.41
CA THR A 74 -12.74 10.60 1.50
C THR A 74 -13.10 9.20 1.01
N LEU A 75 -13.79 8.42 1.84
CA LEU A 75 -14.37 7.13 1.50
C LEU A 75 -15.85 7.34 1.21
N ASP A 76 -16.35 6.90 0.06
CA ASP A 76 -17.73 7.07 -0.35
C ASP A 76 -18.38 5.72 -0.68
N ALA A 77 -19.15 5.20 0.27
CA ALA A 77 -19.98 4.04 0.11
C ALA A 77 -21.43 4.47 -0.14
N ASP A 78 -21.99 4.11 -1.29
CA ASP A 78 -23.40 4.38 -1.65
C ASP A 78 -23.79 5.89 -1.58
N GLY A 79 -22.90 6.79 -1.98
CA GLY A 79 -23.17 8.24 -1.91
C GLY A 79 -23.15 8.81 -0.49
N ARG A 80 -22.49 8.14 0.44
CA ARG A 80 -22.31 8.58 1.84
C ARG A 80 -20.83 8.85 2.11
N PRO A 81 -20.31 10.01 1.70
CA PRO A 81 -18.91 10.34 1.88
C PRO A 81 -18.53 10.51 3.36
N ARG A 82 -17.37 9.98 3.71
CA ARG A 82 -16.77 10.10 5.04
C ARG A 82 -15.29 10.46 4.91
N ASP A 83 -14.93 11.61 5.42
CA ASP A 83 -13.53 12.03 5.48
C ASP A 83 -12.79 11.34 6.62
N LEU A 84 -11.56 10.93 6.35
CA LEU A 84 -10.59 10.58 7.38
C LEU A 84 -9.88 11.84 7.87
N ASP A 85 -9.27 11.77 9.07
CA ASP A 85 -8.40 12.83 9.55
C ASP A 85 -7.31 13.16 8.52
N PRO A 86 -7.03 14.46 8.26
CA PRO A 86 -6.06 14.85 7.25
C PRO A 86 -4.65 14.33 7.55
N PHE A 87 -4.01 13.79 6.53
CA PHE A 87 -2.62 13.34 6.58
C PHE A 87 -1.69 14.54 6.31
N ARG A 88 -0.70 14.75 7.19
CA ARG A 88 0.26 15.86 7.13
C ARG A 88 1.69 15.33 7.09
N GLY A 89 2.53 15.93 6.25
CA GLY A 89 3.95 15.59 6.21
C GLY A 89 4.27 14.17 5.77
N VAL A 90 3.34 13.50 5.07
CA VAL A 90 3.53 12.16 4.52
C VAL A 90 4.03 12.28 3.09
N PRO A 91 5.26 11.84 2.76
CA PRO A 91 5.78 11.92 1.39
C PRO A 91 5.07 10.94 0.46
N GLY A 92 4.79 9.70 0.89
CA GLY A 92 4.08 8.70 0.12
C GLY A 92 2.58 8.98 -0.01
N ASN A 93 1.89 8.14 -0.78
CA ASN A 93 0.44 8.21 -0.90
C ASN A 93 -0.22 7.68 0.39
N PRO A 94 -1.05 8.46 1.10
CA PRO A 94 -1.64 8.03 2.37
C PRO A 94 -2.57 6.80 2.26
N LEU A 95 -3.07 6.48 1.07
CA LEU A 95 -3.83 5.25 0.84
C LEU A 95 -3.05 3.98 1.15
N LEU A 96 -1.71 4.01 1.06
CA LEU A 96 -0.86 2.88 1.49
C LEU A 96 -1.11 2.54 2.96
N MET A 97 -1.21 3.57 3.82
CA MET A 97 -1.46 3.36 5.25
C MET A 97 -2.88 2.88 5.51
N VAL A 98 -3.87 3.45 4.80
CA VAL A 98 -5.29 3.04 4.90
C VAL A 98 -5.44 1.57 4.51
N PHE A 99 -4.93 1.18 3.35
CA PHE A 99 -4.96 -0.18 2.84
C PHE A 99 -4.28 -1.19 3.77
N LEU A 100 -3.05 -0.89 4.23
CA LEU A 100 -2.32 -1.79 5.13
C LEU A 100 -3.04 -1.96 6.47
N GLU A 101 -3.63 -0.90 7.01
CA GLU A 101 -4.39 -0.98 8.27
C GLU A 101 -5.68 -1.76 8.10
N ASP A 102 -6.41 -1.60 6.98
CA ASP A 102 -7.63 -2.36 6.70
C ASP A 102 -7.32 -3.85 6.48
N THR A 103 -6.22 -4.16 5.77
CA THR A 103 -5.72 -5.53 5.64
C THR A 103 -5.39 -6.15 7.01
N VAL A 104 -4.68 -5.43 7.89
CA VAL A 104 -4.38 -5.91 9.25
C VAL A 104 -5.67 -6.16 10.05
N ARG A 105 -6.66 -5.28 9.94
CA ARG A 105 -7.97 -5.45 10.61
C ARG A 105 -8.73 -6.67 10.09
N ALA A 106 -8.68 -6.93 8.77
CA ALA A 106 -9.28 -8.11 8.17
C ALA A 106 -8.66 -9.39 8.75
N VAL A 107 -7.33 -9.49 8.74
CA VAL A 107 -6.62 -10.63 9.33
C VAL A 107 -6.91 -10.78 10.83
N ASN A 108 -6.92 -9.67 11.59
CA ASN A 108 -7.25 -9.69 13.01
C ASN A 108 -8.65 -10.24 13.28
N ARG A 109 -9.66 -9.78 12.54
CA ARG A 109 -11.05 -10.23 12.72
C ARG A 109 -11.20 -11.72 12.40
N ALA A 110 -10.57 -12.18 11.33
CA ALA A 110 -10.65 -13.58 10.91
C ALA A 110 -9.91 -14.54 11.83
N THR A 111 -8.79 -14.11 12.42
CA THR A 111 -7.88 -15.00 13.17
C THR A 111 -7.86 -14.78 14.67
N GLY A 112 -8.40 -13.66 15.15
CA GLY A 112 -8.25 -13.23 16.55
C GLY A 112 -6.81 -12.82 16.92
N GLY A 113 -5.90 -12.74 15.96
CA GLY A 113 -4.51 -12.37 16.19
C GLY A 113 -4.34 -10.91 16.69
N SER A 114 -3.29 -10.66 17.47
CA SER A 114 -3.02 -9.30 17.97
C SER A 114 -2.77 -8.32 16.82
N PRO A 115 -3.49 -7.17 16.73
CA PRO A 115 -3.23 -6.16 15.71
C PRO A 115 -1.79 -5.62 15.75
N PHE A 116 -1.21 -5.51 16.94
CA PHE A 116 0.19 -5.09 17.11
C PHE A 116 1.15 -6.09 16.45
N TYR A 117 0.93 -7.38 16.70
CA TYR A 117 1.73 -8.44 16.10
C TYR A 117 1.62 -8.42 14.56
N LEU A 118 0.40 -8.35 14.04
CA LEU A 118 0.14 -8.34 12.60
C LEU A 118 0.76 -7.12 11.91
N ARG A 119 0.66 -5.92 12.52
CA ARG A 119 1.34 -4.71 12.01
C ARG A 119 2.86 -4.87 11.97
N ASN A 120 3.45 -5.52 12.97
CA ASN A 120 4.90 -5.77 12.97
C ASN A 120 5.28 -6.74 11.85
N ARG A 121 4.52 -7.83 11.63
CA ARG A 121 4.76 -8.75 10.51
C ARG A 121 4.67 -8.04 9.15
N MET A 122 3.66 -7.18 8.98
CA MET A 122 3.50 -6.38 7.77
C MET A 122 4.69 -5.43 7.57
N ARG A 123 5.14 -4.75 8.63
CA ARG A 123 6.30 -3.85 8.59
C ARG A 123 7.60 -4.59 8.26
N ASP A 124 7.82 -5.75 8.88
CA ASP A 124 9.00 -6.56 8.61
C ASP A 124 9.02 -7.05 7.16
N ALA A 125 7.87 -7.47 6.61
CA ALA A 125 7.77 -7.87 5.22
C ALA A 125 8.03 -6.71 4.24
N LEU A 126 7.53 -5.51 4.53
CA LEU A 126 7.80 -4.29 3.75
C LEU A 126 9.30 -3.94 3.75
N ARG A 127 10.01 -4.21 4.84
CA ARG A 127 11.44 -3.94 4.93
C ARG A 127 12.31 -5.01 4.26
N ASP A 128 11.95 -6.29 4.43
CA ASP A 128 12.88 -7.40 4.18
C ASP A 128 12.42 -8.37 3.08
N GLN A 129 11.15 -8.32 2.64
CA GLN A 129 10.56 -9.34 1.75
C GLN A 129 10.00 -8.77 0.44
N LEU A 130 10.09 -7.46 0.23
CA LEU A 130 9.64 -6.88 -1.04
C LEU A 130 10.48 -7.43 -2.19
N THR A 131 9.79 -7.87 -3.23
CA THR A 131 10.36 -8.20 -4.54
C THR A 131 9.76 -7.27 -5.58
N GLU A 132 10.51 -6.96 -6.64
CA GLU A 132 10.05 -6.08 -7.71
C GLU A 132 9.98 -6.80 -9.06
N ALA A 133 9.07 -6.34 -9.90
CA ALA A 133 8.94 -6.73 -11.29
C ALA A 133 8.44 -5.52 -12.12
N PRO A 134 8.82 -5.42 -13.41
CA PRO A 134 8.29 -4.39 -14.30
C PRO A 134 6.77 -4.51 -14.47
N SER A 135 6.08 -3.37 -14.64
CA SER A 135 4.67 -3.27 -14.99
C SER A 135 4.46 -2.22 -16.07
N GLY A 136 3.98 -2.61 -17.23
CA GLY A 136 3.84 -1.71 -18.38
C GLY A 136 5.18 -1.09 -18.80
N ASP A 137 5.11 0.12 -19.38
CA ASP A 137 6.28 0.80 -19.95
C ASP A 137 7.16 1.50 -18.89
N SER A 138 6.58 1.95 -17.78
CA SER A 138 7.30 2.73 -16.75
C SER A 138 6.96 2.33 -15.31
N GLY A 139 6.05 1.36 -15.12
CA GLY A 139 5.57 0.93 -13.83
C GLY A 139 6.43 -0.13 -13.17
N THR A 140 6.28 -0.25 -11.86
CA THR A 140 6.90 -1.28 -11.03
C THR A 140 5.84 -1.94 -10.15
N VAL A 141 5.87 -3.26 -10.08
CA VAL A 141 5.09 -4.05 -9.13
C VAL A 141 5.99 -4.50 -7.99
N LEU A 142 5.59 -4.17 -6.78
CA LEU A 142 6.21 -4.68 -5.55
C LEU A 142 5.29 -5.73 -4.93
N THR A 143 5.86 -6.86 -4.53
CA THR A 143 5.10 -7.98 -3.95
C THR A 143 5.77 -8.45 -2.67
N MET A 144 4.94 -8.83 -1.66
CA MET A 144 5.40 -9.47 -0.43
C MET A 144 4.42 -10.54 0.07
N GLN A 145 4.91 -11.45 0.90
CA GLN A 145 4.13 -12.48 1.60
C GLN A 145 4.39 -12.35 3.11
N PRO A 146 3.66 -11.48 3.84
CA PRO A 146 4.02 -11.06 5.20
C PRO A 146 4.05 -12.19 6.23
N PHE A 147 3.44 -13.33 5.91
CA PHE A 147 3.30 -14.45 6.83
C PHE A 147 4.01 -15.74 6.37
N ASP A 148 4.79 -15.68 5.29
CA ASP A 148 5.42 -16.90 4.72
C ASP A 148 6.34 -17.61 5.72
N HIS A 149 7.13 -16.87 6.49
CA HIS A 149 8.03 -17.39 7.52
C HIS A 149 7.54 -17.10 8.95
N ASP A 150 6.22 -16.95 9.14
CA ASP A 150 5.67 -16.60 10.44
C ASP A 150 5.62 -17.82 11.38
N ALA A 151 6.14 -17.67 12.60
CA ALA A 151 6.13 -18.74 13.61
C ALA A 151 4.70 -19.16 14.01
N ASN A 152 3.71 -18.28 13.83
CA ASN A 152 2.29 -18.53 14.10
C ASN A 152 1.48 -18.84 12.83
N ARG A 153 2.15 -19.16 11.72
CA ARG A 153 1.51 -19.41 10.42
C ARG A 153 0.28 -20.32 10.50
N ALA A 154 0.37 -21.41 11.28
CA ALA A 154 -0.74 -22.34 11.46
C ALA A 154 -2.02 -21.71 12.07
N LYS A 155 -1.88 -20.59 12.80
CA LYS A 155 -3.01 -19.86 13.40
C LYS A 155 -3.63 -18.83 12.45
N LEU A 156 -3.00 -18.56 11.32
CA LEU A 156 -3.45 -17.56 10.35
C LEU A 156 -4.50 -18.11 9.36
N GLY A 157 -4.72 -19.42 9.35
CA GLY A 157 -5.71 -20.05 8.48
C GLY A 157 -5.50 -19.70 7.00
N ALA A 158 -6.53 -19.22 6.34
CA ALA A 158 -6.47 -18.82 4.94
C ALA A 158 -5.42 -17.73 4.66
N PHE A 159 -5.11 -16.88 5.64
CA PHE A 159 -4.14 -15.78 5.49
C PHE A 159 -2.67 -16.21 5.57
N ALA A 160 -2.39 -17.47 5.91
CA ALA A 160 -1.02 -17.97 5.99
C ALA A 160 -0.21 -17.73 4.69
N ASP A 161 -0.86 -17.87 3.53
CA ASP A 161 -0.27 -17.67 2.20
C ASP A 161 -0.64 -16.32 1.56
N MET A 162 -1.03 -15.35 2.41
CA MET A 162 -1.43 -14.03 1.95
C MET A 162 -0.35 -13.37 1.10
N ARG A 163 -0.77 -12.84 -0.03
CA ARG A 163 0.06 -12.03 -0.92
C ARG A 163 -0.42 -10.59 -0.93
N VAL A 164 0.50 -9.66 -0.77
CA VAL A 164 0.24 -8.22 -0.89
C VAL A 164 1.03 -7.68 -2.06
N ARG A 165 0.39 -6.88 -2.89
CA ARG A 165 0.95 -6.31 -4.11
C ARG A 165 0.69 -4.82 -4.16
N PHE A 166 1.68 -4.06 -4.63
CA PHE A 166 1.61 -2.64 -4.90
C PHE A 166 2.07 -2.40 -6.33
N GLU A 167 1.31 -1.63 -7.09
CA GLU A 167 1.66 -1.22 -8.44
C GLU A 167 1.82 0.29 -8.46
N VAL A 168 3.03 0.75 -8.80
CA VAL A 168 3.39 2.16 -8.86
C VAL A 168 3.86 2.51 -10.27
N ALA A 169 3.47 3.69 -10.76
CA ALA A 169 3.92 4.22 -12.02
C ALA A 169 4.18 5.73 -11.86
N PRO A 170 5.40 6.21 -12.17
CA PRO A 170 5.76 7.62 -12.00
C PRO A 170 4.84 8.59 -12.73
N ASP A 171 4.28 8.17 -13.88
CA ASP A 171 3.42 8.99 -14.73
C ASP A 171 1.94 8.97 -14.32
N ALA A 172 1.56 8.09 -13.37
CA ALA A 172 0.20 8.02 -12.88
C ALA A 172 -0.09 9.13 -11.84
N PRO A 173 -1.31 9.72 -11.83
CA PRO A 173 -1.70 10.64 -10.79
C PRO A 173 -1.57 10.01 -9.40
N GLY A 174 -0.76 10.64 -8.54
CA GLY A 174 -0.46 10.08 -7.21
C GLY A 174 0.45 8.86 -7.22
N MET A 175 1.05 8.51 -8.36
CA MET A 175 2.01 7.41 -8.60
C MET A 175 1.53 6.00 -8.22
N LEU A 176 0.48 5.86 -7.43
CA LEU A 176 -0.07 4.59 -6.99
C LEU A 176 -1.19 4.16 -7.95
N VAL A 177 -0.96 3.07 -8.68
CA VAL A 177 -1.90 2.54 -9.69
C VAL A 177 -2.86 1.53 -9.06
N ALA A 178 -2.33 0.60 -8.26
CA ALA A 178 -3.14 -0.39 -7.57
C ALA A 178 -2.45 -0.91 -6.31
N MET A 179 -3.26 -1.38 -5.37
CA MET A 179 -2.86 -2.19 -4.23
C MET A 179 -3.80 -3.36 -4.12
N SER A 180 -3.28 -4.54 -3.84
CA SER A 180 -4.13 -5.71 -3.57
C SER A 180 -3.57 -6.57 -2.44
N ALA A 181 -4.49 -7.25 -1.74
CA ALA A 181 -4.19 -8.27 -0.75
C ALA A 181 -5.10 -9.48 -1.00
N GLU A 182 -4.51 -10.65 -1.14
CA GLU A 182 -5.22 -11.87 -1.50
C GLU A 182 -4.82 -13.03 -0.59
N ALA A 183 -5.80 -13.83 -0.16
CA ALA A 183 -5.61 -15.07 0.57
C ALA A 183 -6.42 -16.20 -0.10
N GLY A 184 -5.86 -16.75 -1.17
CA GLY A 184 -6.51 -17.76 -2.00
C GLY A 184 -7.85 -17.25 -2.54
N THR A 185 -8.89 -18.07 -2.42
CA THR A 185 -10.28 -17.71 -2.78
C THR A 185 -11.07 -17.14 -1.60
N ALA A 186 -10.47 -17.14 -0.39
CA ALA A 186 -11.18 -16.77 0.83
C ALA A 186 -11.23 -15.26 1.08
N TYR A 187 -10.27 -14.52 0.53
CA TYR A 187 -10.18 -13.07 0.72
C TYR A 187 -9.50 -12.40 -0.47
N SER A 188 -10.08 -11.30 -0.92
CA SER A 188 -9.50 -10.40 -1.90
C SER A 188 -9.87 -8.96 -1.56
N GLU A 189 -8.88 -8.08 -1.53
CA GLU A 189 -9.05 -6.64 -1.39
C GLU A 189 -8.22 -5.94 -2.46
N GLU A 190 -8.81 -4.96 -3.13
CA GLU A 190 -8.14 -4.16 -4.14
C GLU A 190 -8.52 -2.68 -4.03
N ILE A 191 -7.53 -1.81 -4.07
CA ILE A 191 -7.71 -0.37 -4.32
C ILE A 191 -7.01 -0.07 -5.64
N ARG A 192 -7.75 0.54 -6.61
CA ARG A 192 -7.24 0.80 -7.96
C ARG A 192 -7.54 2.22 -8.40
N LEU A 193 -6.55 2.88 -8.99
CA LEU A 193 -6.67 4.21 -9.59
C LEU A 193 -7.76 4.22 -10.68
N VAL A 194 -8.69 5.16 -10.59
CA VAL A 194 -9.70 5.41 -11.62
C VAL A 194 -9.14 6.46 -12.58
N THR A 195 -8.73 6.02 -13.76
CA THR A 195 -8.35 6.93 -14.85
C THR A 195 -9.61 7.48 -15.51
N SER A 196 -9.84 8.79 -15.42
CA SER A 196 -10.84 9.45 -16.27
C SER A 196 -10.35 9.37 -17.73
N ARG A 197 -11.12 8.69 -18.57
CA ARG A 197 -10.95 8.75 -20.04
C ARG A 197 -11.51 10.05 -20.56
#